data_16829240dc2750782b18551d32257764
#
_entry.id   16829240dc2750782b18551d32257764
#
_cell.length_a   1.000
_cell.length_b   1.000
_cell.length_c   1.000
_cell.angle_alpha   90.00
_cell.angle_beta   90.00
_cell.angle_gamma   90.00
#
_symmetry.space_group_name_H-M   'P 1'
#
loop_
_entity.id
_entity.type
_entity.pdbx_description
1 polymer ?
#
loop_
_entity_poly.entity_id
_entity_poly.type
_entity_poly.pdbx_seq_one_letter_code
_entity_poly.pdbx_strand_id
1 'polypeptide(L)'
;MRYNETRDRSIEILRQALPLMSRQRASFHPLSYTLWYEHIAGLNPELTRLLEARLAANVSLTDDDVQRLYSQHVMARDVKVLEALQQRLRAVLEDTAQSTATASAEAADFDRSLQTHVGRLSADLDNLGVRQVVNDIVQSAQQMRTVAFELSRKLEASTREVSVLTESLQRTQNEALLDSLTGLKNRRGLEHAIEDLLRTDKGLTGSALLLADIDDFKNINDTFGHVLGDKVIRSVAHVLQTTIKGRDVAARFGGDEFAVLLPQTTLAGAVTLGEQLRESVARGRIHRADGRESVGEVTLSVGVAVAAPGESLEALIERADAAMYAAKRSGRNRVTVAAEPLLAQTA
;
A
#
# COMPACT_ATOMS: atom_id res chain seq x y z
N MET A 1 1.67 -4.21 11.17
CA MET A 1 1.37 -2.81 11.61
C MET A 1 2.68 -2.13 11.96
N ARG A 2 2.91 -0.91 11.45
CA ARG A 2 4.14 -0.13 11.69
C ARG A 2 4.25 0.34 13.14
N TYR A 3 3.14 0.57 13.81
CA TYR A 3 3.02 1.04 15.18
C TYR A 3 2.30 -0.03 16.00
N ASN A 4 3.09 -0.81 16.78
CA ASN A 4 2.61 -1.99 17.54
C ASN A 4 2.67 -1.78 19.06
N GLU A 5 2.83 -0.53 19.48
CA GLU A 5 2.92 -0.19 20.89
C GLU A 5 1.58 -0.44 21.60
N THR A 6 1.67 -0.82 22.85
CA THR A 6 0.48 -0.93 23.72
C THR A 6 -0.19 0.43 23.88
N ARG A 7 -1.47 0.44 24.22
CA ARG A 7 -2.23 1.66 24.48
C ARG A 7 -1.51 2.60 25.46
N ASP A 8 -0.98 2.06 26.56
CA ASP A 8 -0.32 2.85 27.60
C ASP A 8 0.99 3.45 27.09
N ARG A 9 1.76 2.69 26.27
CA ARG A 9 2.96 3.19 25.62
C ARG A 9 2.65 4.28 24.60
N SER A 10 1.60 4.14 23.81
CA SER A 10 1.16 5.17 22.85
C SER A 10 0.74 6.47 23.54
N ILE A 11 0.07 6.39 24.70
CA ILE A 11 -0.30 7.55 25.51
C ILE A 11 0.96 8.24 26.04
N GLU A 12 1.95 7.48 26.48
CA GLU A 12 3.21 8.04 26.99
C GLU A 12 4.00 8.75 25.86
N ILE A 13 4.07 8.14 24.66
CA ILE A 13 4.69 8.77 23.48
C ILE A 13 3.97 10.07 23.13
N LEU A 14 2.63 10.09 23.15
CA LEU A 14 1.85 11.32 22.90
C LEU A 14 2.17 12.43 23.91
N ARG A 15 2.24 12.08 25.21
CA ARG A 15 2.60 13.04 26.26
C ARG A 15 3.98 13.66 26.05
N GLN A 16 4.94 12.88 25.55
CA GLN A 16 6.28 13.36 25.24
C GLN A 16 6.35 14.14 23.92
N ALA A 17 5.53 13.80 22.93
CA ALA A 17 5.49 14.50 21.64
C ALA A 17 4.89 15.91 21.74
N LEU A 18 3.82 16.10 22.51
CA LEU A 18 3.12 17.38 22.61
C LEU A 18 4.03 18.55 23.02
N PRO A 19 4.90 18.45 24.04
CA PRO A 19 5.84 19.52 24.38
C PRO A 19 6.85 19.84 23.29
N LEU A 20 7.26 18.85 22.49
CA LEU A 20 8.18 19.04 21.37
C LEU A 20 7.46 19.71 20.20
N MET A 21 6.24 19.29 19.91
CA MET A 21 5.38 19.92 18.90
C MET A 21 5.07 21.38 19.27
N SER A 22 4.89 21.71 20.54
CA SER A 22 4.61 23.09 20.97
C SER A 22 5.79 24.06 20.77
N ARG A 23 7.02 23.55 20.59
CA ARG A 23 8.22 24.37 20.31
C ARG A 23 8.45 24.61 18.82
N GLN A 24 7.71 23.92 17.94
CA GLN A 24 7.81 24.10 16.49
C GLN A 24 6.91 25.26 16.02
N ARG A 25 7.21 25.80 14.83
CA ARG A 25 6.33 26.74 14.11
C ARG A 25 5.32 26.05 13.22
N ALA A 26 5.57 24.78 12.92
CA ALA A 26 4.68 23.96 12.12
C ALA A 26 3.37 23.69 12.86
N SER A 27 2.30 23.53 12.07
CA SER A 27 0.97 23.21 12.56
C SER A 27 0.92 21.84 13.25
N PHE A 28 -0.03 21.66 14.18
CA PHE A 28 -0.28 20.40 14.88
C PHE A 28 -1.13 19.50 13.97
N HIS A 29 -0.52 18.92 12.94
CA HIS A 29 -1.18 17.99 12.00
C HIS A 29 -0.57 16.57 12.09
N PRO A 30 -1.22 15.56 11.50
CA PRO A 30 -0.79 14.15 11.63
C PRO A 30 0.66 13.90 11.20
N LEU A 31 1.17 14.56 10.16
CA LEU A 31 2.55 14.39 9.71
C LEU A 31 3.54 14.86 10.78
N SER A 32 3.27 16.01 11.42
CA SER A 32 4.05 16.55 12.50
C SER A 32 4.07 15.59 13.71
N TYR A 33 2.90 15.06 14.09
CA TYR A 33 2.80 14.07 15.14
C TYR A 33 3.57 12.79 14.80
N THR A 34 3.47 12.30 13.58
CA THR A 34 4.18 11.08 13.14
C THR A 34 5.70 11.22 13.25
N LEU A 35 6.26 12.38 12.87
CA LEU A 35 7.70 12.62 13.02
C LEU A 35 8.15 12.51 14.47
N TRP A 36 7.45 13.18 15.37
CA TRP A 36 7.77 13.16 16.81
C TRP A 36 7.49 11.81 17.45
N TYR A 37 6.43 11.13 17.01
CA TYR A 37 6.12 9.76 17.43
C TYR A 37 7.25 8.79 17.09
N GLU A 38 7.72 8.78 15.84
CA GLU A 38 8.81 7.90 15.40
C GLU A 38 10.13 8.22 16.11
N HIS A 39 10.40 9.49 16.36
CA HIS A 39 11.56 9.92 17.13
C HIS A 39 11.51 9.36 18.57
N ILE A 40 10.42 9.58 19.30
CA ILE A 40 10.28 9.17 20.71
C ILE A 40 10.18 7.65 20.84
N ALA A 41 9.51 7.00 19.93
CA ALA A 41 9.40 5.54 19.88
C ALA A 41 10.71 4.85 19.45
N GLY A 42 11.71 5.61 18.97
CA GLY A 42 12.98 5.07 18.48
C GLY A 42 12.87 4.26 17.19
N LEU A 43 11.77 4.44 16.43
CA LEU A 43 11.48 3.66 15.23
C LEU A 43 12.35 4.05 14.04
N ASN A 44 12.91 5.26 14.04
CA ASN A 44 13.65 5.84 12.93
C ASN A 44 14.93 6.54 13.41
N PRO A 45 16.06 5.81 13.51
CA PRO A 45 17.31 6.37 14.03
C PRO A 45 17.87 7.54 13.20
N GLU A 46 17.64 7.55 11.88
CA GLU A 46 18.10 8.61 10.98
C GLU A 46 17.29 9.89 11.21
N LEU A 47 15.96 9.78 11.25
CA LEU A 47 15.07 10.89 11.62
C LEU A 47 15.38 11.42 13.02
N THR A 48 15.60 10.52 13.98
CA THR A 48 15.96 10.87 15.36
C THR A 48 17.18 11.76 15.42
N ARG A 49 18.28 11.38 14.73
CA ARG A 49 19.51 12.19 14.68
C ARG A 49 19.26 13.59 14.10
N LEU A 50 18.46 13.68 13.05
CA LEU A 50 18.14 14.97 12.41
C LEU A 50 17.29 15.87 13.33
N LEU A 51 16.30 15.30 14.00
CA LEU A 51 15.46 16.04 14.93
C LEU A 51 16.25 16.48 16.17
N GLU A 52 17.12 15.63 16.72
CA GLU A 52 18.02 15.96 17.84
C GLU A 52 19.01 17.08 17.47
N ALA A 53 19.60 17.01 16.28
CA ALA A 53 20.50 18.06 15.79
C ALA A 53 19.78 19.42 15.68
N ARG A 54 18.53 19.44 15.21
CA ARG A 54 17.73 20.67 15.12
C ARG A 54 17.30 21.18 16.50
N LEU A 55 16.93 20.28 17.41
CA LEU A 55 16.64 20.65 18.79
C LEU A 55 17.86 21.26 19.50
N ALA A 56 19.05 20.65 19.32
CA ALA A 56 20.30 21.16 19.89
C ALA A 56 20.69 22.54 19.30
N ALA A 57 20.40 22.77 18.02
CA ALA A 57 20.61 24.06 17.37
C ALA A 57 19.50 25.08 17.64
N ASN A 58 18.50 24.74 18.44
CA ASN A 58 17.30 25.55 18.72
C ASN A 58 16.56 26.03 17.46
N VAL A 59 16.59 25.23 16.38
CA VAL A 59 15.91 25.50 15.12
C VAL A 59 14.50 24.95 15.14
N SER A 60 13.53 25.84 15.07
CA SER A 60 12.11 25.50 15.06
C SER A 60 11.68 24.93 13.69
N LEU A 61 10.96 23.80 13.67
CA LEU A 61 10.43 23.20 12.43
C LEU A 61 9.29 24.03 11.87
N THR A 62 9.34 24.28 10.56
CA THR A 62 8.22 24.87 9.78
C THR A 62 7.37 23.75 9.17
N ASP A 63 6.19 24.07 8.61
CA ASP A 63 5.34 23.12 7.90
C ASP A 63 6.09 22.49 6.70
N ASP A 64 6.87 23.28 5.95
CA ASP A 64 7.73 22.79 4.87
C ASP A 64 8.82 21.83 5.37
N ASP A 65 9.42 22.08 6.53
CA ASP A 65 10.38 21.17 7.13
C ASP A 65 9.74 19.85 7.52
N VAL A 66 8.56 19.92 8.13
CA VAL A 66 7.78 18.73 8.52
C VAL A 66 7.42 17.90 7.28
N GLN A 67 6.92 18.53 6.23
CA GLN A 67 6.56 17.84 4.99
C GLN A 67 7.78 17.20 4.31
N ARG A 68 8.91 17.90 4.28
CA ARG A 68 10.17 17.41 3.72
C ARG A 68 10.73 16.24 4.54
N LEU A 69 10.81 16.35 5.85
CA LEU A 69 11.29 15.28 6.72
C LEU A 69 10.39 14.05 6.65
N TYR A 70 9.08 14.27 6.62
CA TYR A 70 8.12 13.19 6.47
C TYR A 70 8.29 12.46 5.15
N SER A 71 8.37 13.18 4.03
CA SER A 71 8.53 12.55 2.71
C SER A 71 9.86 11.81 2.58
N GLN A 72 10.96 12.39 3.07
CA GLN A 72 12.31 11.83 2.93
C GLN A 72 12.62 10.68 3.90
N HIS A 73 12.09 10.71 5.12
CA HIS A 73 12.48 9.77 6.17
C HIS A 73 11.36 8.83 6.61
N VAL A 74 10.11 9.22 6.44
CA VAL A 74 8.95 8.37 6.80
C VAL A 74 8.39 7.65 5.58
N MET A 75 8.07 8.37 4.50
CA MET A 75 7.55 7.76 3.28
C MET A 75 8.63 7.03 2.47
N ALA A 76 9.83 7.63 2.32
CA ALA A 76 10.91 7.01 1.56
C ALA A 76 11.45 5.73 2.22
N ARG A 77 11.23 5.52 3.50
CA ARG A 77 11.61 4.29 4.19
C ARG A 77 10.81 3.09 3.71
N ASP A 78 9.52 3.25 3.43
CA ASP A 78 8.68 2.18 2.93
C ASP A 78 9.11 1.77 1.51
N VAL A 79 9.52 2.74 0.69
CA VAL A 79 10.12 2.46 -0.63
C VAL A 79 11.45 1.71 -0.48
N LYS A 80 12.34 2.14 0.41
CA LYS A 80 13.63 1.44 0.67
C LYS A 80 13.43 0.01 1.18
N VAL A 81 12.44 -0.22 2.04
CA VAL A 81 12.10 -1.58 2.52
C VAL A 81 11.61 -2.45 1.37
N LEU A 82 10.78 -1.91 0.49
CA LEU A 82 10.29 -2.60 -0.69
C LEU A 82 11.43 -2.96 -1.65
N GLU A 83 12.33 -2.01 -1.94
CA GLU A 83 13.52 -2.22 -2.76
C GLU A 83 14.45 -3.29 -2.16
N ALA A 84 14.68 -3.25 -0.85
CA ALA A 84 15.49 -4.25 -0.16
C ALA A 84 14.88 -5.66 -0.23
N LEU A 85 13.55 -5.78 -0.08
CA LEU A 85 12.85 -7.06 -0.23
C LEU A 85 12.93 -7.58 -1.67
N GLN A 86 12.79 -6.71 -2.67
CA GLN A 86 12.93 -7.08 -4.09
C GLN A 86 14.36 -7.53 -4.41
N GLN A 87 15.39 -6.83 -3.91
CA GLN A 87 16.78 -7.22 -4.09
C GLN A 87 17.07 -8.58 -3.45
N ARG A 88 16.55 -8.81 -2.24
CA ARG A 88 16.73 -10.09 -1.55
C ARG A 88 16.04 -11.23 -2.29
N LEU A 89 14.82 -11.02 -2.80
CA LEU A 89 14.12 -12.01 -3.63
C LEU A 89 14.93 -12.35 -4.89
N ARG A 90 15.49 -11.34 -5.56
CA ARG A 90 16.34 -11.52 -6.73
C ARG A 90 17.59 -12.34 -6.41
N ALA A 91 18.25 -12.05 -5.31
CA ALA A 91 19.44 -12.80 -4.87
C ALA A 91 19.13 -14.28 -4.60
N VAL A 92 18.00 -14.60 -3.97
CA VAL A 92 17.56 -15.98 -3.73
C VAL A 92 17.29 -16.71 -5.05
N LEU A 93 16.65 -16.06 -5.99
CA LEU A 93 16.37 -16.63 -7.32
C LEU A 93 17.68 -16.87 -8.11
N GLU A 94 18.63 -15.95 -8.06
CA GLU A 94 19.94 -16.09 -8.70
C GLU A 94 20.76 -17.23 -8.09
N ASP A 95 20.80 -17.36 -6.74
CA ASP A 95 21.47 -18.49 -6.07
C ASP A 95 20.83 -19.83 -6.40
N THR A 96 19.51 -19.86 -6.47
CA THR A 96 18.74 -21.06 -6.87
C THR A 96 19.04 -21.46 -8.31
N ALA A 97 19.04 -20.53 -9.23
CA ALA A 97 19.38 -20.76 -10.63
C ALA A 97 20.81 -21.30 -10.78
N GLN A 98 21.78 -20.67 -10.08
CA GLN A 98 23.16 -21.12 -10.09
C GLN A 98 23.34 -22.53 -9.52
N SER A 99 22.67 -22.85 -8.41
CA SER A 99 22.70 -24.19 -7.79
C SER A 99 22.13 -25.26 -8.71
N THR A 100 21.04 -24.92 -9.42
CA THR A 100 20.41 -25.83 -10.40
C THR A 100 21.32 -26.02 -11.61
N ALA A 101 21.98 -24.97 -12.11
CA ALA A 101 22.93 -25.07 -13.23
C ALA A 101 24.15 -25.95 -12.85
N THR A 102 24.68 -25.80 -11.64
CA THR A 102 25.79 -26.62 -11.15
C THR A 102 25.37 -28.10 -11.05
N ALA A 103 24.22 -28.41 -10.45
CA ALA A 103 23.72 -29.78 -10.36
C ALA A 103 23.44 -30.40 -11.72
N SER A 104 22.96 -29.60 -12.69
CA SER A 104 22.75 -30.04 -14.07
C SER A 104 24.07 -30.40 -14.77
N ALA A 105 25.14 -29.62 -14.55
CA ALA A 105 26.47 -29.92 -15.10
C ALA A 105 27.04 -31.19 -14.49
N GLU A 106 26.93 -31.39 -13.16
CA GLU A 106 27.35 -32.62 -12.47
C GLU A 106 26.56 -33.86 -12.94
N ALA A 107 25.25 -33.70 -13.20
CA ALA A 107 24.43 -34.77 -13.76
C ALA A 107 24.87 -35.15 -15.20
N ALA A 108 25.23 -34.18 -16.02
CA ALA A 108 25.76 -34.45 -17.36
C ALA A 108 27.14 -35.13 -17.31
N ASP A 109 28.00 -34.79 -16.35
CA ASP A 109 29.27 -35.45 -16.14
C ASP A 109 29.10 -36.88 -15.67
N PHE A 110 28.14 -37.13 -14.77
CA PHE A 110 27.74 -38.46 -14.34
C PHE A 110 27.26 -39.32 -15.50
N ASP A 111 26.41 -38.78 -16.37
CA ASP A 111 25.89 -39.51 -17.57
C ASP A 111 27.05 -39.91 -18.49
N ARG A 112 27.99 -39.00 -18.76
CA ARG A 112 29.17 -39.30 -19.58
C ARG A 112 30.08 -40.39 -18.93
N SER A 113 30.24 -40.34 -17.63
CA SER A 113 30.98 -41.36 -16.88
C SER A 113 30.30 -42.74 -16.98
N LEU A 114 28.99 -42.77 -16.82
CA LEU A 114 28.18 -43.99 -16.98
C LEU A 114 28.32 -44.59 -18.38
N GLN A 115 28.23 -43.79 -19.46
CA GLN A 115 28.43 -44.25 -20.82
C GLN A 115 29.84 -44.86 -21.03
N THR A 116 30.84 -44.26 -20.44
CA THR A 116 32.23 -44.78 -20.47
C THR A 116 32.34 -46.10 -19.76
N HIS A 117 31.70 -46.26 -18.59
CA HIS A 117 31.71 -47.50 -17.83
C HIS A 117 30.93 -48.61 -18.54
N VAL A 118 29.81 -48.29 -19.17
CA VAL A 118 29.03 -49.25 -19.97
C VAL A 118 29.84 -49.72 -21.18
N GLY A 119 30.56 -48.80 -21.85
CA GLY A 119 31.46 -49.16 -22.94
C GLY A 119 32.61 -50.13 -22.50
N ARG A 120 33.18 -49.87 -21.34
CA ARG A 120 34.20 -50.76 -20.74
C ARG A 120 33.64 -52.15 -20.38
N LEU A 121 32.45 -52.25 -19.85
CA LEU A 121 31.75 -53.51 -19.54
C LEU A 121 31.42 -54.35 -20.78
N SER A 122 31.27 -53.67 -21.94
CA SER A 122 31.02 -54.37 -23.21
C SER A 122 32.29 -54.92 -23.86
N ALA A 123 33.45 -54.60 -23.33
CA ALA A 123 34.73 -55.18 -23.75
C ALA A 123 34.95 -56.51 -23.02
N ASP A 124 35.81 -57.36 -23.62
CA ASP A 124 36.16 -58.68 -23.04
C ASP A 124 37.04 -58.47 -21.79
N LEU A 125 36.44 -58.35 -20.60
CA LEU A 125 37.07 -58.11 -19.31
C LEU A 125 37.18 -59.41 -18.49
N ASP A 126 38.29 -59.54 -17.79
CA ASP A 126 38.37 -60.57 -16.73
C ASP A 126 37.51 -60.20 -15.52
N ASN A 127 37.29 -61.18 -14.61
CA ASN A 127 36.49 -60.99 -13.41
C ASN A 127 36.99 -59.82 -12.51
N LEU A 128 38.25 -59.45 -12.58
CA LEU A 128 38.82 -58.34 -11.81
C LEU A 128 38.44 -57.00 -12.41
N GLY A 129 38.52 -56.89 -13.74
CA GLY A 129 38.13 -55.71 -14.50
C GLY A 129 36.65 -55.39 -14.36
N VAL A 130 35.75 -56.39 -14.41
CA VAL A 130 34.32 -56.22 -14.17
C VAL A 130 34.06 -55.65 -12.75
N ARG A 131 34.68 -56.20 -11.69
CA ARG A 131 34.52 -55.72 -10.32
C ARG A 131 34.97 -54.28 -10.17
N GLN A 132 36.03 -53.86 -10.85
CA GLN A 132 36.54 -52.49 -10.80
C GLN A 132 35.54 -51.51 -11.43
N VAL A 133 34.99 -51.81 -12.60
CA VAL A 133 33.98 -50.99 -13.27
C VAL A 133 32.71 -50.87 -12.44
N VAL A 134 32.26 -51.95 -11.82
CA VAL A 134 31.10 -51.91 -10.92
C VAL A 134 31.36 -51.03 -9.70
N ASN A 135 32.54 -51.10 -9.09
CA ASN A 135 32.87 -50.21 -7.97
C ASN A 135 32.90 -48.73 -8.41
N ASP A 136 33.45 -48.39 -9.58
CA ASP A 136 33.46 -47.07 -10.12
C ASP A 136 32.06 -46.53 -10.34
N ILE A 137 31.13 -47.36 -10.87
CA ILE A 137 29.71 -47.01 -11.06
C ILE A 137 29.06 -46.72 -9.73
N VAL A 138 29.26 -47.59 -8.71
CA VAL A 138 28.69 -47.43 -7.38
C VAL A 138 29.17 -46.13 -6.72
N GLN A 139 30.45 -45.80 -6.83
CA GLN A 139 31.01 -44.54 -6.34
C GLN A 139 30.38 -43.31 -7.01
N SER A 140 30.31 -43.31 -8.35
CA SER A 140 29.69 -42.23 -9.11
C SER A 140 28.22 -42.08 -8.76
N ALA A 141 27.48 -43.18 -8.60
CA ALA A 141 26.07 -43.15 -8.18
C ALA A 141 25.89 -42.57 -6.76
N GLN A 142 26.81 -42.87 -5.85
CA GLN A 142 26.78 -42.31 -4.50
C GLN A 142 27.06 -40.79 -4.49
N GLN A 143 28.00 -40.31 -5.31
CA GLN A 143 28.28 -38.90 -5.48
C GLN A 143 27.03 -38.16 -6.04
N MET A 144 26.43 -38.70 -7.12
CA MET A 144 25.25 -38.11 -7.73
C MET A 144 24.08 -38.05 -6.74
N ARG A 145 23.89 -39.09 -5.91
CA ARG A 145 22.87 -39.08 -4.86
C ARG A 145 23.10 -37.95 -3.85
N THR A 146 24.35 -37.71 -3.46
CA THR A 146 24.69 -36.58 -2.55
C THR A 146 24.36 -35.24 -3.16
N VAL A 147 24.76 -35.02 -4.42
CA VAL A 147 24.43 -33.79 -5.18
C VAL A 147 22.92 -33.57 -5.27
N ALA A 148 22.17 -34.61 -5.62
CA ALA A 148 20.70 -34.52 -5.71
C ALA A 148 20.05 -34.20 -4.36
N PHE A 149 20.56 -34.78 -3.26
CA PHE A 149 20.05 -34.51 -1.92
C PHE A 149 20.38 -33.07 -1.48
N GLU A 150 21.57 -32.57 -1.74
CA GLU A 150 21.96 -31.19 -1.42
C GLU A 150 21.14 -30.19 -2.24
N LEU A 151 20.94 -30.45 -3.54
CA LEU A 151 20.08 -29.62 -4.38
C LEU A 151 18.63 -29.58 -3.84
N SER A 152 18.07 -30.75 -3.50
CA SER A 152 16.71 -30.85 -2.94
C SER A 152 16.57 -30.00 -1.66
N ARG A 153 17.53 -30.09 -0.74
CA ARG A 153 17.54 -29.27 0.47
C ARG A 153 17.61 -27.77 0.18
N LYS A 154 18.48 -27.37 -0.78
CA LYS A 154 18.59 -25.98 -1.19
C LYS A 154 17.29 -25.46 -1.81
N LEU A 155 16.68 -26.22 -2.70
CA LEU A 155 15.40 -25.86 -3.32
C LEU A 155 14.28 -25.71 -2.29
N GLU A 156 14.19 -26.61 -1.31
CA GLU A 156 13.21 -26.49 -0.22
C GLU A 156 13.44 -25.23 0.63
N ALA A 157 14.69 -24.91 0.95
CA ALA A 157 15.03 -23.72 1.72
C ALA A 157 14.70 -22.44 0.92
N SER A 158 15.09 -22.39 -0.35
CA SER A 158 14.79 -21.30 -1.26
C SER A 158 13.29 -21.07 -1.45
N THR A 159 12.53 -22.15 -1.63
CA THR A 159 11.05 -22.06 -1.77
C THR A 159 10.40 -21.46 -0.53
N ARG A 160 10.86 -21.86 0.67
CA ARG A 160 10.37 -21.27 1.93
C ARG A 160 10.73 -19.80 2.04
N GLU A 161 11.96 -19.42 1.71
CA GLU A 161 12.41 -18.03 1.76
C GLU A 161 11.66 -17.15 0.76
N VAL A 162 11.45 -17.61 -0.47
CA VAL A 162 10.64 -16.94 -1.50
C VAL A 162 9.20 -16.71 -1.00
N SER A 163 8.59 -17.72 -0.37
CA SER A 163 7.23 -17.58 0.18
C SER A 163 7.16 -16.48 1.25
N VAL A 164 8.10 -16.47 2.21
CA VAL A 164 8.15 -15.46 3.28
C VAL A 164 8.41 -14.06 2.73
N LEU A 165 9.33 -13.93 1.77
CA LEU A 165 9.64 -12.65 1.15
C LEU A 165 8.46 -12.12 0.33
N THR A 166 7.77 -12.99 -0.41
CA THR A 166 6.58 -12.61 -1.20
C THR A 166 5.45 -12.15 -0.31
N GLU A 167 5.19 -12.86 0.80
CA GLU A 167 4.17 -12.46 1.77
C GLU A 167 4.52 -11.11 2.42
N SER A 168 5.79 -10.90 2.80
CA SER A 168 6.26 -9.64 3.37
C SER A 168 6.16 -8.48 2.38
N LEU A 169 6.49 -8.73 1.11
CA LEU A 169 6.37 -7.77 0.01
C LEU A 169 4.92 -7.34 -0.17
N GLN A 170 4.01 -8.31 -0.27
CA GLN A 170 2.59 -8.06 -0.48
C GLN A 170 1.96 -7.32 0.71
N ARG A 171 2.38 -7.67 1.92
CA ARG A 171 1.95 -6.95 3.13
C ARG A 171 2.43 -5.50 3.14
N THR A 172 3.70 -5.25 2.85
CA THR A 172 4.26 -3.89 2.81
C THR A 172 3.61 -3.06 1.71
N GLN A 173 3.36 -3.64 0.53
CA GLN A 173 2.63 -2.97 -0.55
C GLN A 173 1.21 -2.62 -0.12
N ASN A 174 0.48 -3.55 0.48
CA ASN A 174 -0.89 -3.30 0.96
C ASN A 174 -0.92 -2.23 2.04
N GLU A 175 0.01 -2.24 2.99
CA GLU A 175 0.11 -1.20 4.03
C GLU A 175 0.42 0.19 3.43
N ALA A 176 1.19 0.26 2.34
CA ALA A 176 1.46 1.51 1.62
C ALA A 176 0.28 2.05 0.80
N LEU A 177 -0.72 1.22 0.51
CA LEU A 177 -1.91 1.57 -0.29
C LEU A 177 -3.16 1.84 0.54
N LEU A 178 -3.11 1.66 1.87
CA LEU A 178 -4.24 1.90 2.76
C LEU A 178 -4.03 3.14 3.63
N ASP A 179 -5.13 3.80 3.97
CA ASP A 179 -5.16 4.85 4.99
C ASP A 179 -5.24 4.23 6.38
N SER A 180 -4.31 4.60 7.26
CA SER A 180 -4.17 4.00 8.60
C SER A 180 -5.32 4.32 9.56
N LEU A 181 -6.05 5.42 9.33
CA LEU A 181 -7.16 5.84 10.18
C LEU A 181 -8.46 5.11 9.83
N THR A 182 -8.69 4.90 8.53
CA THR A 182 -9.97 4.45 7.99
C THR A 182 -9.95 3.01 7.48
N GLY A 183 -8.78 2.48 7.12
CA GLY A 183 -8.64 1.20 6.43
C GLY A 183 -9.10 1.20 4.97
N LEU A 184 -9.58 2.33 4.45
CA LEU A 184 -9.83 2.53 3.02
C LEU A 184 -8.50 2.59 2.25
N LYS A 185 -8.56 2.51 0.93
CA LYS A 185 -7.38 2.88 0.14
C LYS A 185 -7.01 4.34 0.44
N ASN A 186 -5.72 4.64 0.43
CA ASN A 186 -5.24 6.01 0.41
C ASN A 186 -5.22 6.52 -1.04
N ARG A 187 -4.81 7.76 -1.28
CA ARG A 187 -4.72 8.36 -2.62
C ARG A 187 -3.91 7.49 -3.59
N ARG A 188 -2.75 6.96 -3.17
CA ARG A 188 -1.93 6.04 -3.99
C ARG A 188 -2.66 4.73 -4.29
N GLY A 189 -3.39 4.19 -3.31
CA GLY A 189 -4.19 2.99 -3.51
C GLY A 189 -5.33 3.19 -4.50
N LEU A 190 -5.90 4.39 -4.58
CA LEU A 190 -6.86 4.76 -5.61
C LEU A 190 -6.18 4.87 -6.99
N GLU A 191 -5.06 5.58 -7.08
CA GLU A 191 -4.28 5.74 -8.31
C GLU A 191 -3.89 4.36 -8.87
N HIS A 192 -3.42 3.44 -8.03
CA HIS A 192 -3.10 2.06 -8.43
C HIS A 192 -4.33 1.28 -8.92
N ALA A 193 -5.48 1.42 -8.27
CA ALA A 193 -6.71 0.77 -8.71
C ALA A 193 -7.18 1.32 -10.08
N ILE A 194 -6.96 2.59 -10.34
CA ILE A 194 -7.24 3.23 -11.63
C ILE A 194 -6.25 2.74 -12.71
N GLU A 195 -4.96 2.63 -12.39
CA GLU A 195 -3.96 2.07 -13.31
C GLU A 195 -4.31 0.62 -13.70
N ASP A 196 -4.73 -0.21 -12.76
CA ASP A 196 -5.18 -1.56 -13.04
C ASP A 196 -6.40 -1.58 -13.97
N LEU A 197 -7.32 -0.64 -13.81
CA LEU A 197 -8.47 -0.49 -14.69
C LEU A 197 -8.05 -0.03 -16.11
N LEU A 198 -7.10 0.89 -16.21
CA LEU A 198 -6.54 1.39 -17.48
C LEU A 198 -5.84 0.28 -18.29
N ARG A 199 -5.31 -0.76 -17.65
CA ARG A 199 -4.70 -1.92 -18.31
C ARG A 199 -5.74 -2.86 -18.92
N THR A 200 -7.03 -2.67 -18.62
CA THR A 200 -8.11 -3.46 -19.24
C THR A 200 -8.49 -2.88 -20.60
N ASP A 201 -9.10 -3.69 -21.47
CA ASP A 201 -9.52 -3.28 -22.81
C ASP A 201 -10.48 -2.08 -22.83
N LYS A 202 -11.22 -1.86 -21.73
CA LYS A 202 -12.19 -0.77 -21.61
C LYS A 202 -11.58 0.50 -20.99
N GLY A 203 -10.44 0.39 -20.34
CA GLY A 203 -9.83 1.49 -19.62
C GLY A 203 -10.82 2.13 -18.62
N LEU A 204 -10.79 3.46 -18.54
CA LEU A 204 -11.73 4.22 -17.69
C LEU A 204 -13.12 4.43 -18.34
N THR A 205 -13.29 4.12 -19.63
CA THR A 205 -14.53 4.37 -20.35
C THR A 205 -15.73 3.71 -19.67
N GLY A 206 -16.77 4.49 -19.42
CA GLY A 206 -17.98 4.01 -18.72
C GLY A 206 -17.79 3.82 -17.21
N SER A 207 -16.71 4.33 -16.64
CA SER A 207 -16.51 4.37 -15.19
C SER A 207 -16.86 5.75 -14.66
N ALA A 208 -17.27 5.83 -13.38
CA ALA A 208 -17.54 7.10 -12.71
C ALA A 208 -16.59 7.30 -11.53
N LEU A 209 -16.26 8.54 -11.25
CA LEU A 209 -15.51 8.99 -10.08
C LEU A 209 -16.40 9.91 -9.25
N LEU A 210 -16.53 9.60 -7.97
CA LEU A 210 -17.13 10.47 -6.98
C LEU A 210 -16.00 11.05 -6.12
N LEU A 211 -16.01 12.36 -5.91
CA LEU A 211 -15.24 13.02 -4.85
C LEU A 211 -16.21 13.55 -3.81
N ALA A 212 -15.94 13.27 -2.56
CA ALA A 212 -16.78 13.67 -1.44
C ALA A 212 -15.94 14.32 -0.34
N ASP A 213 -16.47 15.37 0.27
CA ASP A 213 -15.82 16.09 1.35
C ASP A 213 -16.79 16.30 2.50
N ILE A 214 -16.29 16.18 3.73
CA ILE A 214 -17.08 16.38 4.94
C ILE A 214 -17.32 17.87 5.14
N ASP A 215 -18.56 18.26 5.08
CA ASP A 215 -18.96 19.67 5.24
C ASP A 215 -18.54 20.23 6.60
N ASP A 216 -17.93 21.42 6.59
CA ASP A 216 -17.50 22.16 7.76
C ASP A 216 -16.62 21.37 8.75
N PHE A 217 -15.85 20.38 8.25
CA PHE A 217 -15.00 19.50 9.07
C PHE A 217 -14.01 20.27 9.95
N LYS A 218 -13.45 21.37 9.45
CA LYS A 218 -12.59 22.22 10.24
C LYS A 218 -13.29 22.75 11.49
N ASN A 219 -14.55 23.20 11.37
CA ASN A 219 -15.34 23.68 12.50
C ASN A 219 -15.63 22.56 13.52
N ILE A 220 -15.81 21.30 13.05
CA ILE A 220 -15.94 20.14 13.93
C ILE A 220 -14.64 19.95 14.75
N ASN A 221 -13.49 20.01 14.08
CA ASN A 221 -12.20 19.89 14.76
C ASN A 221 -11.94 21.05 15.75
N ASP A 222 -12.24 22.27 15.34
CA ASP A 222 -12.02 23.47 16.16
C ASP A 222 -12.93 23.48 17.40
N THR A 223 -14.16 22.95 17.29
CA THR A 223 -15.15 22.93 18.38
C THR A 223 -14.95 21.72 19.31
N PHE A 224 -14.69 20.54 18.76
CA PHE A 224 -14.75 19.28 19.50
C PHE A 224 -13.40 18.56 19.61
N GLY A 225 -12.36 19.08 18.95
CA GLY A 225 -11.02 18.53 18.92
C GLY A 225 -10.83 17.38 17.93
N HIS A 226 -9.58 17.14 17.54
CA HIS A 226 -9.21 16.16 16.51
C HIS A 226 -9.63 14.71 16.81
N VAL A 227 -9.70 14.32 18.10
CA VAL A 227 -10.14 12.95 18.46
C VAL A 227 -11.57 12.67 18.01
N LEU A 228 -12.43 13.69 18.05
CA LEU A 228 -13.80 13.56 17.56
C LEU A 228 -13.85 13.67 16.03
N GLY A 229 -13.04 14.54 15.42
CA GLY A 229 -12.87 14.59 13.98
C GLY A 229 -12.44 13.23 13.39
N ASP A 230 -11.50 12.55 14.03
CA ASP A 230 -11.10 11.19 13.63
C ASP A 230 -12.24 10.17 13.71
N LYS A 231 -13.15 10.31 14.68
CA LYS A 231 -14.35 9.46 14.76
C LYS A 231 -15.32 9.77 13.62
N VAL A 232 -15.49 11.05 13.26
CA VAL A 232 -16.29 11.47 12.11
C VAL A 232 -15.73 10.85 10.83
N ILE A 233 -14.42 10.98 10.58
CA ILE A 233 -13.76 10.38 9.43
C ILE A 233 -13.96 8.85 9.39
N ARG A 234 -13.78 8.13 10.52
CA ARG A 234 -14.03 6.68 10.58
C ARG A 234 -15.49 6.31 10.32
N SER A 235 -16.44 7.11 10.81
CA SER A 235 -17.87 6.91 10.55
C SER A 235 -18.19 7.03 9.06
N VAL A 236 -17.69 8.08 8.40
CA VAL A 236 -17.86 8.27 6.95
C VAL A 236 -17.23 7.13 6.18
N ALA A 237 -16.00 6.74 6.53
CA ALA A 237 -15.31 5.60 5.91
C ALA A 237 -16.10 4.29 6.06
N HIS A 238 -16.70 4.05 7.22
CA HIS A 238 -17.55 2.88 7.44
C HIS A 238 -18.80 2.89 6.55
N VAL A 239 -19.46 4.04 6.40
CA VAL A 239 -20.59 4.19 5.49
C VAL A 239 -20.15 3.89 4.06
N LEU A 240 -19.01 4.42 3.60
CA LEU A 240 -18.45 4.11 2.30
C LEU A 240 -18.23 2.61 2.12
N GLN A 241 -17.53 1.94 3.05
CA GLN A 241 -17.26 0.51 3.01
C GLN A 241 -18.51 -0.37 2.93
N THR A 242 -19.56 0.02 3.62
CA THR A 242 -20.81 -0.76 3.67
C THR A 242 -21.73 -0.50 2.49
N THR A 243 -21.56 0.62 1.80
CA THR A 243 -22.43 1.03 0.68
C THR A 243 -21.87 0.57 -0.67
N ILE A 244 -20.54 0.63 -0.87
CA ILE A 244 -19.90 0.17 -2.11
C ILE A 244 -19.92 -1.36 -2.23
N LYS A 245 -19.89 -1.87 -3.48
CA LYS A 245 -20.01 -3.30 -3.76
C LYS A 245 -19.08 -3.74 -4.90
N GLY A 246 -18.72 -5.01 -4.84
CA GLY A 246 -18.07 -5.69 -5.96
C GLY A 246 -16.72 -5.10 -6.36
N ARG A 247 -16.67 -4.41 -7.50
CA ARG A 247 -15.43 -3.81 -8.06
C ARG A 247 -15.25 -2.33 -7.69
N ASP A 248 -16.17 -1.77 -6.94
CA ASP A 248 -16.09 -0.38 -6.50
C ASP A 248 -14.90 -0.20 -5.55
N VAL A 249 -14.25 0.95 -5.64
CA VAL A 249 -13.08 1.25 -4.82
C VAL A 249 -13.31 2.55 -4.07
N ALA A 250 -13.29 2.47 -2.73
CA ALA A 250 -13.31 3.66 -1.88
C ALA A 250 -11.91 3.98 -1.37
N ALA A 251 -11.59 5.26 -1.33
CA ALA A 251 -10.33 5.78 -0.83
C ALA A 251 -10.54 7.03 0.03
N ARG A 252 -9.62 7.25 0.98
CA ARG A 252 -9.44 8.56 1.60
C ARG A 252 -8.44 9.34 0.76
N PHE A 253 -8.91 10.39 0.09
CA PHE A 253 -8.14 11.14 -0.89
C PHE A 253 -7.33 12.28 -0.27
N GLY A 254 -7.87 12.90 0.78
CA GLY A 254 -7.26 13.98 1.55
C GLY A 254 -7.53 13.84 3.06
N GLY A 255 -7.44 14.92 3.81
CA GLY A 255 -7.71 14.95 5.25
C GLY A 255 -9.16 14.56 5.59
N ASP A 256 -10.11 15.26 4.99
CA ASP A 256 -11.56 15.11 5.10
C ASP A 256 -12.23 14.74 3.76
N GLU A 257 -11.40 14.46 2.75
CA GLU A 257 -11.85 14.13 1.40
C GLU A 257 -11.80 12.63 1.14
N PHE A 258 -12.82 12.14 0.47
CA PHE A 258 -12.97 10.75 0.05
C PHE A 258 -13.19 10.65 -1.46
N ALA A 259 -12.77 9.55 -2.05
CA ALA A 259 -13.00 9.24 -3.45
C ALA A 259 -13.64 7.85 -3.58
N VAL A 260 -14.55 7.71 -4.55
CA VAL A 260 -15.12 6.41 -4.92
C VAL A 260 -15.03 6.25 -6.43
N LEU A 261 -14.29 5.22 -6.85
CA LEU A 261 -14.22 4.79 -8.24
C LEU A 261 -15.26 3.70 -8.48
N LEU A 262 -16.08 3.89 -9.49
CA LEU A 262 -17.17 3.00 -9.88
C LEU A 262 -16.94 2.49 -11.31
N PRO A 263 -16.29 1.33 -11.48
CA PRO A 263 -16.08 0.75 -12.81
C PRO A 263 -17.41 0.40 -13.49
N GLN A 264 -17.53 0.71 -14.78
CA GLN A 264 -18.68 0.36 -15.62
C GLN A 264 -20.04 0.79 -15.02
N THR A 265 -20.08 2.00 -14.45
CA THR A 265 -21.26 2.53 -13.80
C THR A 265 -21.76 3.77 -14.54
N THR A 266 -23.05 3.77 -14.88
CA THR A 266 -23.70 4.90 -15.56
C THR A 266 -23.77 6.13 -14.65
N LEU A 267 -23.93 7.30 -15.24
CA LEU A 267 -24.13 8.56 -14.49
C LEU A 267 -25.28 8.45 -13.47
N ALA A 268 -26.41 7.88 -13.90
CA ALA A 268 -27.57 7.68 -13.01
C ALA A 268 -27.23 6.78 -11.81
N GLY A 269 -26.49 5.68 -12.05
CA GLY A 269 -26.01 4.80 -10.98
C GLY A 269 -25.06 5.50 -10.02
N ALA A 270 -24.10 6.25 -10.56
CA ALA A 270 -23.14 7.02 -9.77
C ALA A 270 -23.82 8.10 -8.90
N VAL A 271 -24.79 8.84 -9.46
CA VAL A 271 -25.58 9.84 -8.71
C VAL A 271 -26.42 9.15 -7.63
N THR A 272 -27.04 8.02 -7.94
CA THR A 272 -27.82 7.26 -6.94
C THR A 272 -26.95 6.82 -5.77
N LEU A 273 -25.75 6.32 -6.03
CA LEU A 273 -24.78 5.94 -4.98
C LEU A 273 -24.34 7.19 -4.18
N GLY A 274 -24.04 8.29 -4.85
CA GLY A 274 -23.67 9.56 -4.21
C GLY A 274 -24.75 10.03 -3.23
N GLU A 275 -26.02 10.00 -3.62
CA GLU A 275 -27.15 10.36 -2.76
C GLU A 275 -27.32 9.37 -1.59
N GLN A 276 -27.16 8.06 -1.83
CA GLN A 276 -27.18 7.06 -0.76
C GLN A 276 -26.09 7.31 0.29
N LEU A 277 -24.87 7.63 -0.15
CA LEU A 277 -23.76 7.96 0.75
C LEU A 277 -24.06 9.22 1.55
N ARG A 278 -24.46 10.30 0.88
CA ARG A 278 -24.84 11.58 1.50
C ARG A 278 -25.92 11.40 2.56
N GLU A 279 -27.02 10.72 2.21
CA GLU A 279 -28.13 10.49 3.14
C GLU A 279 -27.73 9.59 4.32
N SER A 280 -26.93 8.55 4.07
CA SER A 280 -26.48 7.63 5.13
C SER A 280 -25.58 8.34 6.13
N VAL A 281 -24.71 9.24 5.66
CA VAL A 281 -23.87 10.06 6.54
C VAL A 281 -24.72 11.07 7.30
N ALA A 282 -25.63 11.79 6.64
CA ALA A 282 -26.51 12.77 7.29
C ALA A 282 -27.44 12.17 8.36
N ARG A 283 -27.87 10.92 8.18
CA ARG A 283 -28.66 10.17 9.19
C ARG A 283 -27.81 9.64 10.34
N GLY A 284 -26.49 9.55 10.15
CA GLY A 284 -25.56 9.04 11.15
C GLY A 284 -25.49 9.95 12.37
N ARG A 285 -25.71 9.41 13.57
CA ARG A 285 -25.52 10.16 14.82
C ARG A 285 -24.18 9.80 15.42
N ILE A 286 -23.26 10.75 15.41
CA ILE A 286 -21.95 10.57 16.02
C ILE A 286 -22.00 11.14 17.44
N HIS A 287 -21.86 10.25 18.43
CA HIS A 287 -21.86 10.64 19.84
C HIS A 287 -20.44 10.77 20.39
N ARG A 288 -20.28 11.72 21.29
CA ARG A 288 -19.08 11.84 22.11
C ARG A 288 -18.93 10.59 23.01
N ALA A 289 -17.69 10.25 23.40
CA ALA A 289 -17.42 9.05 24.20
C ALA A 289 -18.08 9.09 25.61
N ASP A 290 -18.39 10.28 26.10
CA ASP A 290 -19.08 10.53 27.38
C ASP A 290 -20.63 10.45 27.28
N GLY A 291 -21.16 10.23 26.08
CA GLY A 291 -22.61 10.07 25.84
C GLY A 291 -23.45 11.33 25.99
N ARG A 292 -22.83 12.50 26.30
CA ARG A 292 -23.57 13.71 26.71
C ARG A 292 -23.86 14.69 25.57
N GLU A 293 -23.10 14.66 24.48
CA GLU A 293 -23.28 15.56 23.34
C GLU A 293 -23.19 14.81 22.01
N SER A 294 -24.11 15.09 21.09
CA SER A 294 -24.03 14.71 19.68
C SER A 294 -23.25 15.80 18.92
N VAL A 295 -22.42 15.41 17.95
CA VAL A 295 -21.67 16.33 17.10
C VAL A 295 -22.59 17.20 16.22
N GLY A 296 -23.88 16.97 16.27
CA GLY A 296 -24.81 17.55 15.31
C GLY A 296 -24.89 16.69 14.03
N GLU A 297 -25.46 17.26 13.00
CA GLU A 297 -25.58 16.61 11.70
C GLU A 297 -24.25 16.75 10.93
N VAL A 298 -23.64 15.63 10.57
CA VAL A 298 -22.48 15.59 9.67
C VAL A 298 -22.98 15.34 8.27
N THR A 299 -22.59 16.18 7.32
CA THR A 299 -23.04 16.09 5.92
C THR A 299 -21.85 15.97 4.95
N LEU A 300 -22.14 15.56 3.72
CA LEU A 300 -21.18 15.45 2.64
C LEU A 300 -21.60 16.31 1.45
N SER A 301 -20.62 16.99 0.85
CA SER A 301 -20.71 17.54 -0.49
C SER A 301 -20.05 16.58 -1.47
N VAL A 302 -20.76 16.14 -2.50
CA VAL A 302 -20.31 15.12 -3.44
C VAL A 302 -20.31 15.64 -4.86
N GLY A 303 -19.19 15.50 -5.56
CA GLY A 303 -19.04 15.73 -6.99
C GLY A 303 -18.98 14.41 -7.75
N VAL A 304 -19.71 14.28 -8.83
CA VAL A 304 -19.78 13.07 -9.67
C VAL A 304 -19.33 13.40 -11.09
N ALA A 305 -18.34 12.67 -11.59
CA ALA A 305 -17.90 12.75 -12.99
C ALA A 305 -17.88 11.34 -13.61
N VAL A 306 -18.32 11.24 -14.87
CA VAL A 306 -18.19 10.00 -15.66
C VAL A 306 -17.05 10.19 -16.64
N ALA A 307 -16.19 9.20 -16.75
CA ALA A 307 -15.05 9.20 -17.64
C ALA A 307 -15.51 9.21 -19.11
N ALA A 308 -15.02 10.18 -19.87
CA ALA A 308 -15.23 10.23 -21.30
C ALA A 308 -14.19 9.39 -22.06
N PRO A 309 -14.49 8.96 -23.29
CA PRO A 309 -13.52 8.27 -24.12
C PRO A 309 -12.25 9.11 -24.34
N GLY A 310 -11.08 8.53 -24.00
CA GLY A 310 -9.78 9.20 -24.18
C GLY A 310 -9.45 10.28 -23.13
N GLU A 311 -10.28 10.46 -22.12
CA GLU A 311 -10.02 11.39 -21.02
C GLU A 311 -8.89 10.90 -20.12
N SER A 312 -8.00 11.82 -19.71
CA SER A 312 -6.97 11.52 -18.73
C SER A 312 -7.55 11.42 -17.32
N LEU A 313 -6.85 10.73 -16.43
CA LEU A 313 -7.23 10.62 -15.03
C LEU A 313 -7.29 12.00 -14.35
N GLU A 314 -6.31 12.85 -14.64
CA GLU A 314 -6.21 14.19 -14.08
C GLU A 314 -7.44 15.03 -14.45
N ALA A 315 -7.86 15.00 -15.73
CA ALA A 315 -9.03 15.72 -16.19
C ALA A 315 -10.33 15.21 -15.55
N LEU A 316 -10.45 13.88 -15.35
CA LEU A 316 -11.60 13.29 -14.66
C LEU A 316 -11.65 13.75 -13.18
N ILE A 317 -10.50 13.75 -12.49
CA ILE A 317 -10.39 14.24 -11.11
C ILE A 317 -10.75 15.72 -11.04
N GLU A 318 -10.20 16.55 -11.91
CA GLU A 318 -10.49 17.99 -11.93
C GLU A 318 -11.99 18.27 -12.14
N ARG A 319 -12.68 17.53 -12.99
CA ARG A 319 -14.12 17.66 -13.20
C ARG A 319 -14.94 17.23 -11.97
N ALA A 320 -14.56 16.13 -11.34
CA ALA A 320 -15.21 15.66 -10.11
C ALA A 320 -15.00 16.67 -8.96
N ASP A 321 -13.79 17.24 -8.84
CA ASP A 321 -13.47 18.25 -7.84
C ASP A 321 -14.26 19.55 -8.07
N ALA A 322 -14.31 20.04 -9.30
CA ALA A 322 -15.11 21.22 -9.66
C ALA A 322 -16.59 21.01 -9.31
N ALA A 323 -17.14 19.83 -9.53
CA ALA A 323 -18.52 19.48 -9.16
C ALA A 323 -18.71 19.43 -7.63
N MET A 324 -17.77 18.85 -6.89
CA MET A 324 -17.77 18.83 -5.43
C MET A 324 -17.69 20.25 -4.85
N TYR A 325 -16.84 21.08 -5.40
CA TYR A 325 -16.75 22.49 -5.03
C TYR A 325 -18.04 23.26 -5.32
N ALA A 326 -18.69 22.98 -6.46
CA ALA A 326 -20.02 23.54 -6.77
C ALA A 326 -21.08 23.10 -5.75
N ALA A 327 -21.05 21.85 -5.29
CA ALA A 327 -21.92 21.36 -4.22
C ALA A 327 -21.74 22.17 -2.93
N LYS A 328 -20.48 22.38 -2.50
CA LYS A 328 -20.15 23.22 -1.33
C LYS A 328 -20.68 24.65 -1.45
N ARG A 329 -20.48 25.29 -2.61
CA ARG A 329 -20.95 26.67 -2.87
C ARG A 329 -22.46 26.81 -2.94
N SER A 330 -23.16 25.78 -3.38
CA SER A 330 -24.61 25.79 -3.54
C SER A 330 -25.39 25.47 -2.25
N GLY A 331 -24.72 25.41 -1.10
CA GLY A 331 -25.36 25.20 0.20
C GLY A 331 -25.06 23.85 0.83
N ARG A 332 -24.02 23.13 0.37
CA ARG A 332 -23.56 21.84 0.93
C ARG A 332 -24.61 20.73 0.93
N ASN A 333 -24.29 19.60 1.57
CA ASN A 333 -25.21 18.45 1.75
C ASN A 333 -25.95 18.07 0.46
N ARG A 334 -25.19 17.87 -0.64
CA ARG A 334 -25.76 17.56 -1.96
C ARG A 334 -24.78 16.84 -2.86
N VAL A 335 -25.34 16.20 -3.87
CA VAL A 335 -24.61 15.65 -5.00
C VAL A 335 -24.70 16.62 -6.18
N THR A 336 -23.57 16.90 -6.82
CA THR A 336 -23.49 17.73 -8.05
C THR A 336 -22.78 16.93 -9.13
N VAL A 337 -23.33 16.97 -10.34
CA VAL A 337 -22.74 16.31 -11.52
C VAL A 337 -21.80 17.28 -12.23
N ALA A 338 -20.63 16.79 -12.60
CA ALA A 338 -19.68 17.53 -13.42
C ALA A 338 -20.25 17.77 -14.82
N ALA A 339 -19.92 18.91 -15.40
CA ALA A 339 -20.20 19.18 -16.80
C ALA A 339 -19.53 18.13 -17.71
N GLU A 340 -20.14 17.79 -18.82
CA GLU A 340 -19.50 16.94 -19.83
C GLU A 340 -18.20 17.59 -20.32
N PRO A 341 -17.12 16.79 -20.54
CA PRO A 341 -15.89 17.34 -21.06
C PRO A 341 -16.16 17.95 -22.43
N LEU A 342 -15.62 19.13 -22.66
CA LEU A 342 -15.54 19.69 -24.00
C LEU A 342 -14.63 18.76 -24.82
N LEU A 343 -15.23 17.83 -25.55
CA LEU A 343 -14.48 17.02 -26.51
C LEU A 343 -13.82 18.02 -27.46
N ALA A 344 -12.48 18.09 -27.43
CA ALA A 344 -11.75 18.79 -28.47
C ALA A 344 -12.18 18.14 -29.79
N GLN A 345 -12.95 18.89 -30.58
CA GLN A 345 -13.25 18.49 -31.94
C GLN A 345 -11.90 18.40 -32.66
N THR A 346 -11.40 17.18 -32.79
CA THR A 346 -10.27 16.88 -33.68
C THR A 346 -10.75 17.23 -35.08
N ALA A 347 -10.27 18.37 -35.57
CA ALA A 347 -10.37 18.77 -36.96
C ALA A 347 -9.47 17.87 -37.84
#